data_a32791d9eba7e963ac1a301e74a98e71
#
_entry.id   a32791d9eba7e963ac1a301e74a98e71
#
_cell.length_a   1.000
_cell.length_b   1.000
_cell.length_c   1.000
_cell.angle_alpha   90.00
_cell.angle_beta   90.00
_cell.angle_gamma   90.00
#
_symmetry.space_group_name_H-M   'P 1'
#
loop_
_entity.id
_entity.type
_entity.pdbx_description
1 polymer ?
#
loop_
_entity_poly.entity_id
_entity_poly.type
_entity_poly.pdbx_seq_one_letter_code
_entity_poly.pdbx_strand_id
1 'polypeptide(L)'
;MKAKMSGTVAAGFPSPAEQYLEPPLDLNELLVKRPAATFFVRVSGDSMIGAGIHDGDILVVDRSLRPASGDVIIASVDGEFTVKTYRRDRGGVRLEPANPAFPVIRIKPGQELDYFGKVTACIHRFA
;
A
#
# COMPACT_ATOMS: atom_id res chain seq x y z
N MET A 1 16.07 -1.40 -14.50
CA MET A 1 16.88 -2.60 -14.21
C MET A 1 16.00 -3.83 -14.29
N LYS A 2 16.47 -4.84 -15.01
CA LYS A 2 15.76 -6.10 -15.18
C LYS A 2 16.50 -7.22 -14.46
N ALA A 3 15.79 -8.02 -13.68
CA ALA A 3 16.31 -9.19 -13.02
C ALA A 3 15.60 -10.43 -13.54
N LYS A 4 16.31 -11.55 -13.57
CA LYS A 4 15.72 -12.84 -13.95
C LYS A 4 14.89 -13.37 -12.79
N MET A 5 13.73 -13.91 -13.13
CA MET A 5 12.86 -14.56 -12.18
C MET A 5 12.81 -16.05 -12.47
N SER A 6 13.03 -16.88 -11.46
CA SER A 6 12.94 -18.33 -11.54
C SER A 6 11.76 -18.80 -10.72
N GLY A 7 10.68 -19.22 -11.37
CA GLY A 7 9.55 -19.91 -10.77
C GLY A 7 9.04 -19.37 -9.42
N THR A 8 8.27 -20.18 -8.75
CA THR A 8 7.76 -19.89 -7.41
C THR A 8 8.45 -20.74 -6.37
N VAL A 9 8.63 -20.16 -5.17
CA VAL A 9 9.15 -20.86 -4.01
C VAL A 9 8.04 -20.98 -2.99
N ALA A 10 7.84 -22.21 -2.46
CA ALA A 10 6.84 -22.43 -1.43
C ALA A 10 7.26 -21.77 -0.12
N ALA A 11 6.35 -21.03 0.51
CA ALA A 11 6.59 -20.40 1.81
C ALA A 11 6.29 -21.33 2.99
N GLY A 12 5.69 -22.49 2.74
CA GLY A 12 5.39 -23.50 3.73
C GLY A 12 6.39 -24.65 3.68
N PHE A 13 5.88 -25.86 3.41
CA PHE A 13 6.75 -27.05 3.31
C PHE A 13 7.60 -26.98 2.04
N PRO A 14 8.86 -27.47 2.13
CA PRO A 14 9.70 -27.58 0.94
C PRO A 14 9.04 -28.43 -0.13
N SER A 15 9.13 -28.03 -1.37
CA SER A 15 8.70 -28.82 -2.51
C SER A 15 9.87 -29.07 -3.47
N PRO A 16 9.81 -30.12 -4.31
CA PRO A 16 10.85 -30.35 -5.30
C PRO A 16 11.03 -29.11 -6.16
N ALA A 17 12.28 -28.68 -6.32
CA ALA A 17 12.59 -27.52 -7.12
C ALA A 17 12.38 -27.83 -8.60
N GLU A 18 11.29 -27.37 -9.15
CA GLU A 18 11.13 -27.24 -10.60
C GLU A 18 11.49 -25.79 -10.94
N GLN A 19 12.69 -25.61 -11.46
CA GLN A 19 13.12 -24.28 -11.86
C GLN A 19 12.76 -24.04 -13.31
N TYR A 20 11.73 -23.21 -13.49
CA TYR A 20 11.43 -22.64 -14.79
C TYR A 20 12.03 -21.26 -14.87
N LEU A 21 12.83 -21.00 -15.89
CA LEU A 21 13.34 -19.66 -16.16
C LEU A 21 12.20 -18.83 -16.73
N GLU A 22 11.81 -17.79 -16.00
CA GLU A 22 10.84 -16.83 -16.49
C GLU A 22 11.55 -15.65 -17.18
N PRO A 23 10.83 -14.85 -17.98
CA PRO A 23 11.40 -13.64 -18.57
C PRO A 23 11.94 -12.70 -17.49
N PRO A 24 12.94 -11.89 -17.81
CA PRO A 24 13.46 -10.90 -16.88
C PRO A 24 12.36 -10.00 -16.34
N LEU A 25 12.40 -9.73 -15.03
CA LEU A 25 11.44 -8.87 -14.36
C LEU A 25 11.95 -7.43 -14.35
N ASP A 26 11.14 -6.50 -14.87
CA ASP A 26 11.35 -5.07 -14.75
C ASP A 26 10.44 -4.53 -13.66
N LEU A 27 11.01 -4.09 -12.54
CA LEU A 27 10.24 -3.59 -11.40
C LEU A 27 9.47 -2.33 -11.74
N ASN A 28 9.99 -1.47 -12.60
CA ASN A 28 9.25 -0.28 -13.02
C ASN A 28 7.99 -0.66 -13.79
N GLU A 29 8.08 -1.59 -14.72
CA GLU A 29 6.91 -2.08 -15.45
C GLU A 29 5.90 -2.78 -14.53
N LEU A 30 6.40 -3.53 -13.54
CA LEU A 30 5.55 -4.25 -12.61
C LEU A 30 4.78 -3.30 -11.68
N LEU A 31 5.47 -2.30 -11.11
CA LEU A 31 4.94 -1.49 -10.03
C LEU A 31 4.43 -0.12 -10.46
N VAL A 32 4.92 0.42 -11.57
CA VAL A 32 4.58 1.77 -12.03
C VAL A 32 3.78 1.65 -13.32
N LYS A 33 2.45 1.63 -13.20
CA LYS A 33 1.54 1.53 -14.35
C LYS A 33 1.30 2.90 -15.00
N ARG A 34 1.30 3.96 -14.22
CA ARG A 34 1.06 5.33 -14.65
C ARG A 34 2.15 6.23 -14.11
N PRO A 35 3.29 6.36 -14.82
CA PRO A 35 4.46 7.08 -14.29
C PRO A 35 4.16 8.52 -13.89
N ALA A 36 3.32 9.22 -14.65
CA ALA A 36 3.00 10.61 -14.34
C ALA A 36 2.17 10.79 -13.06
N ALA A 37 1.49 9.74 -12.61
CA ALA A 37 0.64 9.77 -11.42
C ALA A 37 1.21 8.98 -10.25
N THR A 38 2.40 8.39 -10.40
CA THR A 38 2.98 7.47 -9.40
C THR A 38 4.00 8.20 -8.54
N PHE A 39 3.86 8.03 -7.23
CA PHE A 39 4.75 8.58 -6.22
C PHE A 39 5.21 7.48 -5.28
N PHE A 40 6.39 7.65 -4.73
CA PHE A 40 6.95 6.76 -3.72
C PHE A 40 6.95 7.50 -2.38
N VAL A 41 6.37 6.86 -1.37
CA VAL A 41 6.21 7.46 -0.05
C VAL A 41 6.78 6.52 1.00
N ARG A 42 7.65 7.03 1.87
CA ARG A 42 8.20 6.25 2.98
C ARG A 42 7.24 6.29 4.16
N VAL A 43 7.03 5.12 4.76
CA VAL A 43 6.14 4.97 5.92
C VAL A 43 6.92 5.25 7.21
N SER A 44 6.26 5.96 8.12
CA SER A 44 6.70 6.10 9.50
C SER A 44 5.60 5.57 10.43
N GLY A 45 5.99 4.72 11.37
CA GLY A 45 5.07 4.17 12.37
C GLY A 45 4.48 2.81 12.00
N ASP A 46 3.66 2.28 12.91
CA ASP A 46 3.19 0.89 12.92
C ASP A 46 1.68 0.75 12.72
N SER A 47 0.96 1.81 12.34
CA SER A 47 -0.51 1.77 12.31
C SER A 47 -1.08 0.81 11.28
N MET A 48 -0.27 0.38 10.31
CA MET A 48 -0.70 -0.50 9.22
C MET A 48 0.02 -1.85 9.20
N ILE A 49 0.61 -2.25 10.32
CA ILE A 49 1.40 -3.48 10.42
C ILE A 49 0.57 -4.74 10.10
N GLY A 50 -0.70 -4.75 10.46
CA GLY A 50 -1.61 -5.85 10.14
C GLY A 50 -1.97 -5.97 8.66
N ALA A 51 -1.69 -4.94 7.87
CA ALA A 51 -1.83 -4.95 6.42
C ALA A 51 -0.50 -5.25 5.71
N GLY A 52 0.55 -5.59 6.47
CA GLY A 52 1.86 -5.88 5.92
C GLY A 52 2.71 -4.66 5.61
N ILE A 53 2.36 -3.50 6.16
CA ILE A 53 3.10 -2.25 5.98
C ILE A 53 3.82 -1.93 7.28
N HIS A 54 5.15 -1.88 7.22
CA HIS A 54 6.02 -1.68 8.37
C HIS A 54 6.71 -0.32 8.32
N ASP A 55 7.12 0.15 9.48
CA ASP A 55 7.95 1.36 9.58
C ASP A 55 9.15 1.27 8.64
N GLY A 56 9.40 2.32 7.89
CA GLY A 56 10.49 2.38 6.90
C GLY A 56 10.17 1.81 5.53
N ASP A 57 9.03 1.17 5.35
CA ASP A 57 8.61 0.66 4.05
C ASP A 57 8.39 1.78 3.05
N ILE A 58 8.48 1.45 1.76
CA ILE A 58 8.20 2.36 0.67
C ILE A 58 6.89 1.95 0.02
N LEU A 59 5.96 2.88 -0.05
CA LEU A 59 4.68 2.70 -0.70
C LEU A 59 4.75 3.22 -2.14
N VAL A 60 4.20 2.45 -3.06
CA VAL A 60 3.93 2.89 -4.42
C VAL A 60 2.50 3.44 -4.44
N VAL A 61 2.34 4.70 -4.79
CA VAL A 61 1.07 5.42 -4.70
C VAL A 61 0.68 5.95 -6.06
N ASP A 62 -0.52 5.61 -6.50
CA ASP A 62 -1.08 6.09 -7.75
C ASP A 62 -2.15 7.15 -7.46
N ARG A 63 -1.91 8.37 -7.88
CA ARG A 63 -2.80 9.51 -7.64
C ARG A 63 -3.98 9.57 -8.62
N SER A 64 -3.92 8.84 -9.71
CA SER A 64 -4.98 8.84 -10.73
C SER A 64 -6.18 7.96 -10.37
N LEU A 65 -6.01 7.05 -9.41
CA LEU A 65 -7.04 6.10 -9.01
C LEU A 65 -7.94 6.70 -7.92
N ARG A 66 -9.25 6.50 -8.07
CA ARG A 66 -10.20 6.89 -7.04
C ARG A 66 -10.23 5.85 -5.92
N PRO A 67 -10.45 6.27 -4.67
CA PRO A 67 -10.53 5.32 -3.58
C PRO A 67 -11.83 4.51 -3.65
N ALA A 68 -11.70 3.21 -3.44
CA ALA A 68 -12.82 2.31 -3.19
C ALA A 68 -12.74 1.78 -1.76
N SER A 69 -13.88 1.49 -1.16
CA SER A 69 -13.92 0.94 0.20
C SER A 69 -13.10 -0.34 0.29
N GLY A 70 -12.15 -0.38 1.22
CA GLY A 70 -11.18 -1.47 1.37
C GLY A 70 -9.79 -1.16 0.84
N ASP A 71 -9.63 -0.08 0.07
CA ASP A 71 -8.32 0.32 -0.44
C ASP A 71 -7.46 0.93 0.66
N VAL A 72 -6.16 0.64 0.61
CA VAL A 72 -5.18 1.39 1.39
C VAL A 72 -4.86 2.67 0.65
N ILE A 73 -4.98 3.79 1.32
CA ILE A 73 -4.79 5.11 0.72
C ILE A 73 -3.84 5.96 1.54
N ILE A 74 -3.31 6.99 0.89
CA ILE A 74 -2.70 8.14 1.58
C ILE A 74 -3.66 9.30 1.46
N ALA A 75 -3.96 9.92 2.59
CA ALA A 75 -4.83 11.07 2.67
C ALA A 75 -4.32 12.03 3.74
N SER A 76 -4.73 13.29 3.65
CA SER A 76 -4.55 14.21 4.74
C SER A 76 -5.89 14.50 5.41
N VAL A 77 -5.87 14.53 6.72
CA VAL A 77 -7.02 14.91 7.57
C VAL A 77 -6.61 16.18 8.29
N ASP A 78 -7.31 17.26 8.02
CA ASP A 78 -7.00 18.59 8.59
C ASP A 78 -5.50 18.95 8.43
N GLY A 79 -4.93 18.63 7.27
CA GLY A 79 -3.55 18.94 6.93
C GLY A 79 -2.50 17.90 7.35
N GLU A 80 -2.89 16.87 8.08
CA GLU A 80 -1.97 15.81 8.51
C GLU A 80 -2.10 14.57 7.62
N PHE A 81 -1.00 14.15 7.00
CA PHE A 81 -0.96 12.98 6.15
C PHE A 81 -0.92 11.69 6.96
N THR A 82 -1.66 10.69 6.47
CA THR A 82 -1.69 9.36 7.06
C THR A 82 -1.88 8.30 5.99
N VAL A 83 -1.45 7.07 6.28
CA VAL A 83 -1.76 5.89 5.49
C VAL A 83 -2.73 5.02 6.28
N LYS A 84 -3.87 4.71 5.67
CA LYS A 84 -4.96 3.96 6.33
C LYS A 84 -5.78 3.21 5.29
N THR A 85 -6.61 2.28 5.75
CA THR A 85 -7.63 1.66 4.91
C THR A 85 -8.84 2.59 4.83
N TYR A 86 -9.22 2.91 3.60
CA TYR A 86 -10.40 3.72 3.32
C TYR A 86 -11.65 2.87 3.43
N ARG A 87 -12.61 3.31 4.23
CA ARG A 87 -13.94 2.69 4.32
C ARG A 87 -15.01 3.73 4.10
N ARG A 88 -15.98 3.39 3.28
CA ARG A 88 -17.12 4.24 3.02
C ARG A 88 -18.38 3.41 3.06
N ASP A 89 -19.33 3.82 3.87
CA ASP A 89 -20.65 3.21 3.96
C ASP A 89 -21.70 4.29 4.26
N ARG A 90 -22.91 3.87 4.66
CA ARG A 90 -24.00 4.80 4.99
C ARG A 90 -23.67 5.73 6.16
N GLY A 91 -22.78 5.31 7.04
CA GLY A 91 -22.30 6.12 8.16
C GLY A 91 -21.26 7.17 7.78
N GLY A 92 -20.86 7.22 6.51
CA GLY A 92 -19.86 8.15 6.01
C GLY A 92 -18.51 7.49 5.77
N VAL A 93 -17.46 8.29 5.83
CA VAL A 93 -16.08 7.87 5.58
C VAL A 93 -15.34 7.68 6.89
N ARG A 94 -14.59 6.59 6.98
CA ARG A 94 -13.64 6.36 8.05
C ARG A 94 -12.32 5.85 7.50
N LEU A 95 -11.25 6.15 8.20
CA LEU A 95 -9.90 5.70 7.91
C LEU A 95 -9.51 4.71 9.00
N GLU A 96 -9.30 3.45 8.61
CA GLU A 96 -9.04 2.38 9.56
C GLU A 96 -7.56 2.02 9.60
N PRO A 97 -6.94 2.01 10.79
CA PRO A 97 -5.63 1.41 10.95
C PRO A 97 -5.72 -0.12 10.85
N ALA A 98 -4.60 -0.76 10.55
CA ALA A 98 -4.45 -2.21 10.65
C ALA A 98 -3.60 -2.57 11.86
N ASN A 99 -3.94 -2.00 13.00
CA ASN A 99 -3.28 -2.22 14.28
C ASN A 99 -4.24 -1.80 15.40
N PRO A 100 -4.64 -2.72 16.30
CA PRO A 100 -5.58 -2.41 17.38
C PRO A 100 -5.13 -1.31 18.35
N ALA A 101 -3.82 -1.02 18.41
CA ALA A 101 -3.29 0.03 19.26
C ALA A 101 -3.59 1.45 18.74
N PHE A 102 -4.09 1.58 17.52
CA PHE A 102 -4.39 2.86 16.90
C PHE A 102 -5.89 3.03 16.71
N PRO A 103 -6.41 4.25 16.87
CA PRO A 103 -7.85 4.49 16.74
C PRO A 103 -8.28 4.59 15.28
N VAL A 104 -9.54 4.23 15.02
CA VAL A 104 -10.22 4.53 13.75
C VAL A 104 -10.47 6.03 13.69
N ILE A 105 -10.19 6.63 12.53
CA ILE A 105 -10.44 8.04 12.27
C ILE A 105 -11.75 8.16 11.52
N ARG A 106 -12.80 8.66 12.16
CA ARG A 106 -14.08 8.95 11.51
C ARG A 106 -14.09 10.39 11.02
N ILE A 107 -14.38 10.56 9.74
CA ILE A 107 -14.43 11.89 9.14
C ILE A 107 -15.77 12.51 9.48
N LYS A 108 -15.72 13.63 10.22
CA LYS A 108 -16.89 14.37 10.68
C LYS A 108 -17.30 15.42 9.65
N PRO A 109 -18.59 15.82 9.62
CA PRO A 109 -19.01 16.98 8.81
C PRO A 109 -18.14 18.19 9.11
N GLY A 110 -17.64 18.84 8.08
CA GLY A 110 -16.76 20.02 8.20
C GLY A 110 -15.27 19.72 8.35
N GLN A 111 -14.88 18.46 8.54
CA GLN A 111 -13.47 18.08 8.47
C GLN A 111 -13.00 18.03 7.02
N GLU A 112 -11.77 18.51 6.76
CA GLU A 112 -11.14 18.38 5.46
C GLU A 112 -10.44 17.03 5.35
N LEU A 113 -10.90 16.23 4.39
CA LEU A 113 -10.23 15.02 3.95
C LEU A 113 -9.75 15.24 2.52
N ASP A 114 -8.43 15.31 2.36
CA ASP A 114 -7.81 15.40 1.03
C ASP A 114 -7.21 14.05 0.67
N TYR A 115 -7.78 13.44 -0.35
CA TYR A 115 -7.28 12.18 -0.89
C TYR A 115 -6.01 12.44 -1.70
N PHE A 116 -4.90 11.80 -1.34
CA PHE A 116 -3.66 11.92 -2.09
C PHE A 116 -3.54 10.84 -3.17
N GLY A 117 -3.74 9.58 -2.80
CA GLY A 117 -3.61 8.50 -3.76
C GLY A 117 -3.86 7.12 -3.14
N LYS A 118 -4.04 6.14 -4.03
CA LYS A 118 -4.20 4.75 -3.66
C LYS A 118 -2.84 4.08 -3.58
N VAL A 119 -2.60 3.34 -2.51
CA VAL A 119 -1.41 2.49 -2.36
C VAL A 119 -1.63 1.23 -3.20
N THR A 120 -0.76 1.02 -4.18
CA THR A 120 -0.85 -0.13 -5.09
C THR A 120 0.17 -1.22 -4.79
N ALA A 121 1.25 -0.87 -4.09
CA ALA A 121 2.29 -1.82 -3.70
C ALA A 121 3.05 -1.29 -2.49
N CYS A 122 3.71 -2.20 -1.80
CA CYS A 122 4.57 -1.89 -0.67
C CYS A 122 5.90 -2.60 -0.87
N ILE A 123 6.99 -1.87 -0.70
CA ILE A 123 8.35 -2.41 -0.79
C ILE A 123 8.91 -2.47 0.62
N HIS A 124 9.13 -3.69 1.10
CA HIS A 124 9.71 -3.96 2.40
C HIS A 124 11.11 -4.55 2.24
N ARG A 125 12.10 -3.93 2.86
CA ARG A 125 13.49 -4.39 2.81
C ARG A 125 13.85 -5.02 4.15
N PHE A 126 14.50 -6.17 4.11
CA PHE A 126 14.91 -6.88 5.34
C PHE A 126 16.16 -6.29 5.98
N ALA A 127 16.94 -5.59 5.20
CA ALA A 127 18.19 -5.04 5.74
C ALA A 127 18.40 -3.59 5.34
#